data_53d9cc7e9abe71176c0214e76ea32781
#
_entry.id   53d9cc7e9abe71176c0214e76ea32781
#
_cell.length_a   1.000
_cell.length_b   1.000
_cell.length_c   1.000
_cell.angle_alpha   90.00
_cell.angle_beta   90.00
_cell.angle_gamma   90.00
#
_symmetry.space_group_name_H-M   'P 1'
#
loop_
_entity.id
_entity.type
_entity.pdbx_description
1 polymer ?
#
loop_
_entity_poly.entity_id
_entity_poly.type
_entity_poly.pdbx_seq_one_letter_code
_entity_poly.pdbx_strand_id
1 'polypeptide(L)'
;ALCTLIRGQDYNERFDRLLDLVRTLADNPNLEVDQAVFRSEQLTGNKNRALAYLLTAYGMISDPVEEVLDCYFKACSITVTCRDLAKIAHIFALRGIHPVTGEQLFPAEYAKYVNAILTTCGMYDGSGDFAVKVGVPAKSGVGGGIMGVMPGTLGIAAFAPPLDGAGNSVKAQKALRYITDRMETNIYSSQRVKIRECAATVNAS
;
A
#
# COMPACT_ATOMS: atom_id res chain seq x y z
N ALA A 1 -6.51 14.42 4.48
CA ALA A 1 -7.89 13.90 4.52
C ALA A 1 -7.99 12.57 5.26
N LEU A 2 -7.24 11.47 4.89
CA LEU A 2 -7.42 10.17 5.54
C LEU A 2 -7.12 10.20 7.05
N CYS A 3 -6.13 10.98 7.51
CA CYS A 3 -5.83 11.12 8.94
C CYS A 3 -7.00 11.68 9.74
N THR A 4 -7.89 12.48 9.12
CA THR A 4 -9.08 13.03 9.80
C THR A 4 -10.17 11.98 10.05
N LEU A 5 -10.12 10.84 9.34
CA LEU A 5 -11.09 9.75 9.46
C LEU A 5 -10.70 8.71 10.52
N ILE A 6 -9.45 8.75 11.02
CA ILE A 6 -9.01 7.85 12.08
C ILE A 6 -9.67 8.28 13.38
N ARG A 7 -10.26 7.35 14.11
CA ARG A 7 -10.89 7.63 15.41
C ARG A 7 -9.81 7.97 16.45
N GLY A 8 -10.05 8.99 17.26
CA GLY A 8 -9.20 9.43 18.35
C GLY A 8 -9.63 10.80 18.85
N GLN A 9 -9.31 11.11 20.11
CA GLN A 9 -9.63 12.39 20.75
C GLN A 9 -8.76 13.52 20.17
N ASP A 10 -7.51 13.19 19.85
CA ASP A 10 -6.53 14.08 19.24
C ASP A 10 -5.70 13.36 18.15
N TYR A 11 -4.79 14.08 17.50
CA TYR A 11 -3.95 13.51 16.42
C TYR A 11 -2.85 12.60 16.93
N ASN A 12 -2.46 12.65 18.21
CA ASN A 12 -1.52 11.70 18.79
C ASN A 12 -2.21 10.32 18.95
N GLU A 13 -3.40 10.28 19.53
CA GLU A 13 -4.19 9.04 19.65
C GLU A 13 -4.50 8.45 18.25
N ARG A 14 -4.84 9.29 17.27
CA ARG A 14 -5.06 8.87 15.89
C ARG A 14 -3.81 8.23 15.28
N PHE A 15 -2.65 8.84 15.51
CA PHE A 15 -1.38 8.29 15.04
C PHE A 15 -1.01 6.99 15.75
N ASP A 16 -1.18 6.90 17.06
CA ASP A 16 -0.89 5.70 17.84
C ASP A 16 -1.73 4.52 17.33
N ARG A 17 -3.01 4.72 17.06
CA ARG A 17 -3.89 3.70 16.44
C ARG A 17 -3.40 3.28 15.05
N LEU A 18 -2.94 4.23 14.24
CA LEU A 18 -2.37 3.92 12.94
C LEU A 18 -1.09 3.09 13.07
N LEU A 19 -0.19 3.48 13.97
CA LEU A 19 1.07 2.77 14.23
C LEU A 19 0.81 1.35 14.72
N ASP A 20 -0.13 1.17 15.64
CA ASP A 20 -0.51 -0.15 16.16
C ASP A 20 -1.11 -1.05 15.07
N LEU A 21 -1.91 -0.48 14.17
CA LEU A 21 -2.39 -1.21 12.98
C LEU A 21 -1.22 -1.65 12.10
N VAL A 22 -0.27 -0.75 11.80
CA VAL A 22 0.91 -1.08 10.98
C VAL A 22 1.76 -2.15 11.65
N ARG A 23 1.97 -2.07 12.96
CA ARG A 23 2.66 -3.10 13.76
C ARG A 23 1.98 -4.47 13.67
N THR A 24 0.66 -4.48 13.78
CA THR A 24 -0.16 -5.71 13.65
C THR A 24 -0.02 -6.30 12.25
N LEU A 25 -0.18 -5.49 11.21
CA LEU A 25 -0.07 -5.95 9.82
C LEU A 25 1.35 -6.40 9.44
N ALA A 26 2.38 -5.81 10.03
CA ALA A 26 3.77 -6.19 9.82
C ALA A 26 4.20 -7.38 10.71
N ASP A 27 3.37 -7.78 11.69
CA ASP A 27 3.77 -8.71 12.76
C ASP A 27 5.12 -8.30 13.35
N ASN A 28 5.23 -6.99 13.69
CA ASN A 28 6.44 -6.37 14.24
C ASN A 28 6.07 -5.23 15.21
N PRO A 29 6.08 -5.50 16.52
CA PRO A 29 5.70 -4.52 17.54
C PRO A 29 6.73 -3.39 17.73
N ASN A 30 7.95 -3.55 17.17
CA ASN A 30 9.05 -2.62 17.36
C ASN A 30 9.13 -1.54 16.27
N LEU A 31 8.14 -1.45 15.38
CA LEU A 31 8.11 -0.36 14.39
C LEU A 31 7.94 0.98 15.09
N GLU A 32 8.73 1.96 14.66
CA GLU A 32 8.75 3.30 15.22
C GLU A 32 8.97 4.36 14.14
N VAL A 33 8.77 5.61 14.51
CA VAL A 33 8.98 6.77 13.65
C VAL A 33 10.45 7.14 13.61
N ASP A 34 11.04 7.24 12.41
CA ASP A 34 12.34 7.88 12.21
C ASP A 34 12.19 9.39 12.44
N GLN A 35 12.76 9.87 13.54
CA GLN A 35 12.64 11.26 13.96
C GLN A 35 13.40 12.24 13.02
N ALA A 36 14.43 11.78 12.33
CA ALA A 36 15.16 12.62 11.37
C ALA A 36 14.34 12.80 10.09
N VAL A 37 13.75 11.72 9.57
CA VAL A 37 12.83 11.76 8.42
C VAL A 37 11.61 12.60 8.76
N PHE A 38 10.97 12.38 9.91
CA PHE A 38 9.80 13.15 10.33
C PHE A 38 10.08 14.66 10.39
N ARG A 39 11.20 15.08 10.99
CA ARG A 39 11.60 16.49 11.03
C ARG A 39 11.86 17.05 9.63
N SER A 40 12.47 16.26 8.74
CA SER A 40 12.70 16.65 7.35
C SER A 40 11.37 16.89 6.64
N GLU A 41 10.40 15.98 6.78
CA GLU A 41 9.04 16.13 6.20
C GLU A 41 8.32 17.37 6.74
N GLN A 42 8.41 17.64 8.05
CA GLN A 42 7.85 18.85 8.63
C GLN A 42 8.46 20.12 8.02
N LEU A 43 9.76 20.14 7.79
CA LEU A 43 10.45 21.34 7.27
C LEU A 43 10.24 21.53 5.77
N THR A 44 10.19 20.44 4.99
CA THR A 44 10.20 20.49 3.52
C THR A 44 8.84 20.20 2.89
N GLY A 45 7.83 19.84 3.67
CA GLY A 45 6.51 19.37 3.22
C GLY A 45 5.58 20.43 2.63
N ASN A 46 6.12 21.47 1.97
CA ASN A 46 5.32 22.58 1.43
C ASN A 46 4.28 22.15 0.40
N LYS A 47 4.59 21.15 -0.44
CA LYS A 47 3.64 20.59 -1.39
C LYS A 47 2.44 19.93 -0.67
N ASN A 48 2.70 19.22 0.42
CA ASN A 48 1.65 18.60 1.23
C ASN A 48 0.79 19.66 1.93
N ARG A 49 1.39 20.77 2.41
CA ARG A 49 0.66 21.92 2.96
C ARG A 49 -0.26 22.55 1.91
N ALA A 50 0.25 22.81 0.73
CA ALA A 50 -0.55 23.37 -0.37
C ALA A 50 -1.77 22.47 -0.70
N LEU A 51 -1.56 21.16 -0.79
CA LEU A 51 -2.63 20.20 -1.01
C LEU A 51 -3.62 20.14 0.16
N ALA A 52 -3.15 20.20 1.41
CA ALA A 52 -4.03 20.17 2.57
C ALA A 52 -4.90 21.45 2.65
N TYR A 53 -4.33 22.63 2.41
CA TYR A 53 -5.11 23.88 2.32
C TYR A 53 -6.11 23.87 1.16
N LEU A 54 -5.75 23.28 0.02
CA LEU A 54 -6.68 23.08 -1.09
C LEU A 54 -7.86 22.18 -0.66
N LEU A 55 -7.58 21.07 0.02
CA LEU A 55 -8.64 20.19 0.53
C LEU A 55 -9.53 20.89 1.59
N THR A 56 -8.95 21.78 2.39
CA THR A 56 -9.72 22.63 3.32
C THR A 56 -10.64 23.58 2.55
N ALA A 57 -10.15 24.21 1.49
CA ALA A 57 -10.96 25.12 0.64
C ALA A 57 -12.15 24.42 -0.01
N TYR A 58 -12.05 23.10 -0.27
CA TYR A 58 -13.14 22.27 -0.78
C TYR A 58 -13.99 21.62 0.34
N GLY A 59 -13.77 21.99 1.61
CA GLY A 59 -14.54 21.43 2.74
C GLY A 59 -14.25 19.96 3.06
N MET A 60 -13.15 19.39 2.53
CA MET A 60 -12.76 18.00 2.78
C MET A 60 -11.94 17.83 4.07
N ILE A 61 -11.35 18.89 4.60
CA ILE A 61 -10.64 18.95 5.86
C ILE A 61 -11.23 20.14 6.63
N SER A 62 -11.74 19.88 7.83
CA SER A 62 -12.23 20.88 8.78
C SER A 62 -11.27 21.11 9.96
N ASP A 63 -10.37 20.17 10.18
CA ASP A 63 -9.42 20.17 11.28
C ASP A 63 -8.21 21.08 10.98
N PRO A 64 -7.44 21.53 11.99
CA PRO A 64 -6.24 22.33 11.77
C PRO A 64 -5.23 21.63 10.88
N VAL A 65 -4.87 22.26 9.76
CA VAL A 65 -4.03 21.65 8.70
C VAL A 65 -2.70 21.13 9.24
N GLU A 66 -2.04 21.86 10.13
CA GLU A 66 -0.74 21.45 10.68
C GLU A 66 -0.85 20.20 11.56
N GLU A 67 -1.92 20.02 12.32
CA GLU A 67 -2.16 18.80 13.11
C GLU A 67 -2.42 17.58 12.19
N VAL A 68 -3.23 17.78 11.15
CA VAL A 68 -3.48 16.74 10.13
C VAL A 68 -2.18 16.31 9.45
N LEU A 69 -1.32 17.29 9.12
CA LEU A 69 -0.05 17.03 8.47
C LEU A 69 0.98 16.41 9.40
N ASP A 70 0.99 16.76 10.68
CA ASP A 70 1.87 16.14 11.67
C ASP A 70 1.61 14.64 11.77
N CYS A 71 0.36 14.24 11.87
CA CYS A 71 -0.06 12.84 11.84
C CYS A 71 0.36 12.16 10.51
N TYR A 72 0.18 12.82 9.38
CA TYR A 72 0.56 12.30 8.07
C TYR A 72 2.08 12.14 7.93
N PHE A 73 2.87 13.13 8.34
CA PHE A 73 4.33 13.08 8.29
C PHE A 73 4.90 11.99 9.22
N LYS A 74 4.32 11.81 10.42
CA LYS A 74 4.67 10.67 11.29
C LYS A 74 4.40 9.34 10.59
N ALA A 75 3.22 9.20 9.96
CA ALA A 75 2.86 7.98 9.23
C ALA A 75 3.83 7.67 8.08
N CYS A 76 4.26 8.70 7.33
CA CYS A 76 5.23 8.56 6.25
C CYS A 76 6.66 8.27 6.74
N SER A 77 6.94 8.47 8.02
CA SER A 77 8.26 8.31 8.64
C SER A 77 8.39 7.03 9.47
N ILE A 78 7.40 6.14 9.45
CA ILE A 78 7.51 4.83 10.11
C ILE A 78 8.59 4.01 9.39
N THR A 79 9.60 3.59 10.15
CA THR A 79 10.69 2.76 9.62
C THR A 79 10.25 1.32 9.45
N VAL A 80 10.42 0.80 8.25
CA VAL A 80 10.05 -0.58 7.91
C VAL A 80 11.14 -1.26 7.09
N THR A 81 11.24 -2.57 7.19
CA THR A 81 12.07 -3.40 6.31
C THR A 81 11.26 -3.91 5.11
N CYS A 82 11.94 -4.44 4.10
CA CYS A 82 11.26 -5.17 3.01
C CYS A 82 10.44 -6.34 3.54
N ARG A 83 10.88 -6.98 4.63
CA ARG A 83 10.15 -8.10 5.25
C ARG A 83 8.83 -7.63 5.85
N ASP A 84 8.82 -6.49 6.53
CA ASP A 84 7.61 -5.90 7.10
C ASP A 84 6.62 -5.52 6.00
N LEU A 85 7.09 -4.85 4.94
CA LEU A 85 6.26 -4.50 3.78
C LEU A 85 5.69 -5.74 3.09
N ALA A 86 6.48 -6.81 2.93
CA ALA A 86 6.02 -8.06 2.34
C ALA A 86 4.95 -8.74 3.19
N LYS A 87 5.07 -8.72 4.53
CA LYS A 87 4.05 -9.21 5.46
C LYS A 87 2.74 -8.42 5.34
N ILE A 88 2.82 -7.09 5.34
CA ILE A 88 1.65 -6.21 5.12
C ILE A 88 0.97 -6.56 3.80
N ALA A 89 1.73 -6.62 2.70
CA ALA A 89 1.21 -6.98 1.39
C ALA A 89 0.57 -8.39 1.37
N HIS A 90 1.13 -9.34 2.13
CA HIS A 90 0.63 -10.71 2.20
C HIS A 90 -0.77 -10.77 2.85
N ILE A 91 -1.04 -9.97 3.87
CA ILE A 91 -2.38 -9.89 4.47
C ILE A 91 -3.41 -9.39 3.45
N PHE A 92 -3.04 -8.41 2.62
CA PHE A 92 -3.90 -7.95 1.52
C PHE A 92 -4.07 -9.02 0.43
N ALA A 93 -3.05 -9.83 0.17
CA ALA A 93 -3.14 -10.97 -0.75
C ALA A 93 -4.11 -12.03 -0.22
N LEU A 94 -4.12 -12.27 1.08
CA LEU A 94 -4.99 -13.22 1.78
C LEU A 94 -6.33 -12.60 2.22
N ARG A 95 -6.73 -11.48 1.64
CA ARG A 95 -8.04 -10.85 1.89
C ARG A 95 -8.27 -10.47 3.36
N GLY A 96 -7.23 -10.01 4.04
CA GLY A 96 -7.27 -9.57 5.43
C GLY A 96 -7.02 -10.68 6.47
N ILE A 97 -6.66 -11.87 6.04
CA ILE A 97 -6.36 -12.99 6.95
C ILE A 97 -4.87 -12.96 7.31
N HIS A 98 -4.58 -13.04 8.61
CA HIS A 98 -3.21 -13.17 9.09
C HIS A 98 -2.65 -14.57 8.75
N PRO A 99 -1.50 -14.68 8.04
CA PRO A 99 -1.03 -15.95 7.47
C PRO A 99 -0.63 -17.01 8.49
N VAL A 100 -0.29 -16.61 9.71
CA VAL A 100 0.16 -17.53 10.77
C VAL A 100 -0.98 -17.88 11.72
N THR A 101 -1.75 -16.89 12.17
CA THR A 101 -2.82 -17.11 13.18
C THR A 101 -4.15 -17.52 12.56
N GLY A 102 -4.36 -17.25 11.25
CA GLY A 102 -5.65 -17.44 10.59
C GLY A 102 -6.70 -16.40 10.97
N GLU A 103 -6.35 -15.41 11.77
CA GLU A 103 -7.25 -14.36 12.22
C GLU A 103 -7.65 -13.43 11.08
N GLN A 104 -8.92 -13.06 11.00
CA GLN A 104 -9.43 -12.05 10.08
C GLN A 104 -9.20 -10.66 10.70
N LEU A 105 -8.15 -9.95 10.29
CA LEU A 105 -7.77 -8.63 10.82
C LEU A 105 -8.70 -7.51 10.35
N PHE A 106 -9.24 -7.63 9.15
CA PHE A 106 -10.23 -6.71 8.58
C PHE A 106 -11.08 -7.42 7.51
N PRO A 107 -12.28 -6.89 7.19
CA PRO A 107 -13.17 -7.50 6.19
C PRO A 107 -12.50 -7.71 4.84
N ALA A 108 -12.71 -8.87 4.21
CA ALA A 108 -12.15 -9.23 2.91
C ALA A 108 -12.44 -8.19 1.80
N GLU A 109 -13.57 -7.49 1.91
CA GLU A 109 -13.95 -6.45 0.99
C GLU A 109 -12.98 -5.26 1.01
N TYR A 110 -12.40 -4.91 2.18
CA TYR A 110 -11.43 -3.83 2.28
C TYR A 110 -10.15 -4.15 1.50
N ALA A 111 -9.69 -5.41 1.52
CA ALA A 111 -8.56 -5.82 0.70
C ALA A 111 -8.83 -5.61 -0.79
N LYS A 112 -10.05 -5.91 -1.26
CA LYS A 112 -10.48 -5.67 -2.65
C LYS A 112 -10.36 -4.18 -3.03
N TYR A 113 -10.92 -3.29 -2.20
CA TYR A 113 -10.86 -1.84 -2.46
C TYR A 113 -9.42 -1.33 -2.44
N VAL A 114 -8.63 -1.71 -1.43
CA VAL A 114 -7.22 -1.29 -1.33
C VAL A 114 -6.43 -1.77 -2.54
N ASN A 115 -6.56 -3.04 -2.94
CA ASN A 115 -5.85 -3.58 -4.10
C ASN A 115 -6.25 -2.88 -5.41
N ALA A 116 -7.52 -2.51 -5.58
CA ALA A 116 -7.97 -1.73 -6.73
C ALA A 116 -7.34 -0.32 -6.76
N ILE A 117 -7.29 0.37 -5.60
CA ILE A 117 -6.64 1.68 -5.47
C ILE A 117 -5.13 1.57 -5.72
N LEU A 118 -4.46 0.55 -5.18
CA LEU A 118 -3.04 0.29 -5.42
C LEU A 118 -2.74 0.10 -6.91
N THR A 119 -3.63 -0.57 -7.64
CA THR A 119 -3.48 -0.79 -9.08
C THR A 119 -3.58 0.52 -9.87
N THR A 120 -4.51 1.40 -9.50
CA THR A 120 -4.82 2.61 -10.27
C THR A 120 -3.92 3.80 -9.95
N CYS A 121 -3.41 3.92 -8.73
CA CYS A 121 -2.63 5.08 -8.29
C CYS A 121 -1.48 4.77 -7.32
N GLY A 122 -1.18 3.51 -7.03
CA GLY A 122 -0.15 3.13 -6.05
C GLY A 122 1.29 3.41 -6.51
N MET A 123 1.51 3.55 -7.82
CA MET A 123 2.82 3.83 -8.43
C MET A 123 2.90 5.24 -9.02
N TYR A 124 2.20 6.20 -8.43
CA TYR A 124 2.13 7.59 -8.92
C TYR A 124 1.74 7.64 -10.41
N ASP A 125 2.35 8.53 -11.21
CA ASP A 125 2.07 8.65 -12.64
C ASP A 125 2.48 7.41 -13.46
N GLY A 126 3.28 6.52 -12.86
CA GLY A 126 3.70 5.24 -13.46
C GLY A 126 2.75 4.06 -13.24
N SER A 127 1.56 4.26 -12.61
CA SER A 127 0.67 3.15 -12.22
C SER A 127 0.19 2.32 -13.40
N GLY A 128 -0.19 2.96 -14.52
CA GLY A 128 -0.61 2.26 -15.74
C GLY A 128 0.50 1.41 -16.35
N ASP A 129 1.69 1.98 -16.48
CA ASP A 129 2.89 1.29 -16.98
C ASP A 129 3.26 0.09 -16.11
N PHE A 130 3.20 0.26 -14.79
CA PHE A 130 3.48 -0.81 -13.85
C PHE A 130 2.43 -1.93 -13.92
N ALA A 131 1.17 -1.58 -14.07
CA ALA A 131 0.09 -2.56 -14.26
C ALA A 131 0.34 -3.43 -15.49
N VAL A 132 0.78 -2.84 -16.62
CA VAL A 132 1.12 -3.61 -17.82
C VAL A 132 2.36 -4.47 -17.64
N LYS A 133 3.44 -3.89 -17.06
CA LYS A 133 4.76 -4.52 -17.02
C LYS A 133 4.94 -5.53 -15.90
N VAL A 134 4.28 -5.31 -14.76
CA VAL A 134 4.41 -6.13 -13.54
C VAL A 134 3.10 -6.82 -13.20
N GLY A 135 1.98 -6.10 -13.36
CA GLY A 135 0.64 -6.66 -13.30
C GLY A 135 0.19 -7.12 -11.92
N VAL A 136 0.64 -6.46 -10.86
CA VAL A 136 0.15 -6.69 -9.50
C VAL A 136 -0.18 -5.36 -8.82
N PRO A 137 -1.21 -5.29 -7.95
CA PRO A 137 -1.42 -4.13 -7.10
C PRO A 137 -0.15 -3.79 -6.32
N ALA A 138 0.29 -2.53 -6.33
CA ALA A 138 1.54 -2.16 -5.67
C ALA A 138 1.50 -0.75 -5.09
N LYS A 139 2.34 -0.48 -4.08
CA LYS A 139 2.56 0.84 -3.51
C LYS A 139 4.04 1.16 -3.48
N SER A 140 4.38 2.30 -4.08
CA SER A 140 5.71 2.88 -4.06
C SER A 140 5.86 3.91 -2.95
N GLY A 141 7.07 4.02 -2.42
CA GLY A 141 7.50 5.09 -1.53
C GLY A 141 8.76 5.77 -2.03
N VAL A 142 8.82 7.10 -1.91
CA VAL A 142 9.99 7.90 -2.33
C VAL A 142 11.28 7.55 -1.58
N GLY A 143 11.21 6.80 -0.49
CA GLY A 143 12.36 6.18 0.16
C GLY A 143 13.01 5.08 -0.66
N GLY A 144 12.40 4.60 -1.74
CA GLY A 144 12.92 3.56 -2.63
C GLY A 144 12.32 2.17 -2.42
N GLY A 145 11.33 2.04 -1.55
CA GLY A 145 10.59 0.80 -1.32
C GLY A 145 9.39 0.65 -2.26
N ILE A 146 9.10 -0.56 -2.69
CA ILE A 146 7.87 -0.94 -3.36
C ILE A 146 7.34 -2.21 -2.69
N MET A 147 6.10 -2.19 -2.24
CA MET A 147 5.38 -3.41 -1.90
C MET A 147 4.41 -3.79 -3.01
N GLY A 148 4.26 -5.08 -3.26
CA GLY A 148 3.32 -5.63 -4.25
C GLY A 148 2.46 -6.73 -3.66
N VAL A 149 1.23 -6.80 -4.10
CA VAL A 149 0.25 -7.78 -3.66
C VAL A 149 -0.02 -8.74 -4.81
N MET A 150 0.22 -10.03 -4.63
CA MET A 150 -0.21 -11.08 -5.57
C MET A 150 -1.49 -11.72 -5.00
N PRO A 151 -2.70 -11.30 -5.46
CA PRO A 151 -3.95 -11.71 -4.85
C PRO A 151 -4.10 -13.24 -4.80
N GLY A 152 -4.47 -13.76 -3.64
CA GLY A 152 -4.62 -15.20 -3.40
C GLY A 152 -3.30 -15.98 -3.29
N THR A 153 -2.15 -15.30 -3.36
CA THR A 153 -0.84 -15.98 -3.40
C THR A 153 0.08 -15.48 -2.28
N LEU A 154 0.66 -14.30 -2.44
CA LEU A 154 1.63 -13.75 -1.47
C LEU A 154 1.81 -12.24 -1.59
N GLY A 155 2.42 -11.64 -0.57
CA GLY A 155 2.97 -10.29 -0.60
C GLY A 155 4.45 -10.30 -0.97
N ILE A 156 4.89 -9.26 -1.67
CA ILE A 156 6.28 -9.08 -2.09
C ILE A 156 6.72 -7.65 -1.79
N ALA A 157 8.00 -7.46 -1.50
CA ALA A 157 8.59 -6.13 -1.38
C ALA A 157 10.02 -6.11 -1.92
N ALA A 158 10.41 -4.96 -2.46
CA ALA A 158 11.76 -4.70 -2.90
C ALA A 158 12.17 -3.26 -2.52
N PHE A 159 13.45 -3.06 -2.24
CA PHE A 159 14.01 -1.76 -1.89
C PHE A 159 15.27 -1.49 -2.72
N ALA A 160 15.32 -0.32 -3.35
CA ALA A 160 16.54 0.19 -3.99
C ALA A 160 16.45 1.71 -4.16
N PRO A 161 17.50 2.48 -3.76
CA PRO A 161 17.44 3.93 -3.67
C PRO A 161 17.20 4.71 -4.97
N PRO A 162 17.77 4.37 -6.16
CA PRO A 162 17.56 5.21 -7.34
C PRO A 162 16.11 5.19 -7.82
N LEU A 163 15.54 6.41 -7.95
CA LEU A 163 14.17 6.63 -8.41
C LEU A 163 14.12 7.08 -9.87
N ASP A 164 13.02 6.78 -10.55
CA ASP A 164 12.68 7.34 -11.85
C ASP A 164 12.03 8.73 -11.73
N GLY A 165 11.67 9.33 -12.87
CA GLY A 165 11.04 10.64 -12.90
C GLY A 165 9.67 10.73 -12.23
N ALA A 166 8.97 9.62 -12.04
CA ALA A 166 7.71 9.52 -11.31
C ALA A 166 7.90 9.33 -9.79
N GLY A 167 9.12 9.05 -9.33
CA GLY A 167 9.44 8.81 -7.93
C GLY A 167 9.41 7.34 -7.51
N ASN A 168 9.44 6.41 -8.45
CA ASN A 168 9.45 4.97 -8.22
C ASN A 168 10.86 4.39 -8.32
N SER A 169 11.20 3.44 -7.45
CA SER A 169 12.49 2.75 -7.50
C SER A 169 12.68 1.98 -8.80
N VAL A 170 13.69 2.37 -9.58
CA VAL A 170 14.01 1.75 -10.90
C VAL A 170 14.38 0.27 -10.74
N LYS A 171 15.21 -0.06 -9.77
CA LYS A 171 15.67 -1.44 -9.56
C LYS A 171 14.60 -2.31 -8.91
N ALA A 172 13.82 -1.77 -7.97
CA ALA A 172 12.73 -2.52 -7.35
C ALA A 172 11.64 -2.88 -8.37
N GLN A 173 11.28 -1.97 -9.29
CA GLN A 173 10.35 -2.29 -10.39
C GLN A 173 10.87 -3.45 -11.25
N LYS A 174 12.14 -3.43 -11.62
CA LYS A 174 12.77 -4.51 -12.41
C LYS A 174 12.76 -5.85 -11.67
N ALA A 175 13.05 -5.83 -10.36
CA ALA A 175 13.02 -7.03 -9.53
C ALA A 175 11.61 -7.62 -9.42
N LEU A 176 10.61 -6.77 -9.16
CA LEU A 176 9.22 -7.21 -9.10
C LEU A 176 8.76 -7.79 -10.45
N ARG A 177 9.05 -7.10 -11.56
CA ARG A 177 8.75 -7.62 -12.91
C ARG A 177 9.35 -9.00 -13.14
N TYR A 178 10.64 -9.16 -12.86
CA TYR A 178 11.33 -10.44 -13.02
C TYR A 178 10.65 -11.58 -12.24
N ILE A 179 10.23 -11.29 -11.01
CA ILE A 179 9.57 -12.27 -10.14
C ILE A 179 8.15 -12.59 -10.65
N THR A 180 7.35 -11.55 -10.97
CA THR A 180 5.99 -11.76 -11.45
C THR A 180 5.95 -12.49 -12.79
N ASP A 181 6.90 -12.21 -13.70
CA ASP A 181 7.04 -12.93 -14.97
C ASP A 181 7.38 -14.41 -14.74
N ARG A 182 8.27 -14.72 -13.79
CA ARG A 182 8.66 -16.10 -13.44
C ARG A 182 7.56 -16.88 -12.72
N MET A 183 6.77 -16.20 -11.92
CA MET A 183 5.67 -16.79 -11.14
C MET A 183 4.35 -16.80 -11.93
N GLU A 184 4.29 -16.19 -13.10
CA GLU A 184 3.07 -16.03 -13.92
C GLU A 184 1.92 -15.39 -13.16
N THR A 185 2.24 -14.39 -12.29
CA THR A 185 1.29 -13.75 -11.38
C THR A 185 0.77 -12.41 -11.86
N ASN A 186 1.09 -11.99 -13.09
CA ASN A 186 0.50 -10.80 -13.70
C ASN A 186 -1.02 -11.01 -13.86
N ILE A 187 -1.83 -10.22 -13.14
CA ILE A 187 -3.30 -10.36 -13.13
C ILE A 187 -3.95 -10.04 -14.49
N TYR A 188 -3.23 -9.42 -15.40
CA TYR A 188 -3.68 -9.09 -16.77
C TYR A 188 -3.15 -10.05 -17.81
N SER A 189 -2.24 -10.97 -17.46
CA SER A 189 -1.82 -12.00 -18.39
C SER A 189 -2.99 -12.96 -18.65
N SER A 190 -3.25 -13.25 -19.93
CA SER A 190 -4.32 -14.15 -20.33
C SER A 190 -4.00 -15.58 -19.87
N GLN A 191 -4.37 -15.92 -18.64
CA GLN A 191 -4.48 -17.31 -18.26
C GLN A 191 -5.60 -17.92 -19.14
N ARG A 192 -5.31 -18.98 -19.88
CA ARG A 192 -6.35 -19.75 -20.56
C ARG A 192 -7.30 -20.28 -19.50
N VAL A 193 -8.44 -19.60 -19.31
CA VAL A 193 -9.55 -20.16 -18.54
C VAL A 193 -9.87 -21.50 -19.19
N LYS A 194 -9.69 -22.60 -18.47
CA LYS A 194 -10.16 -23.92 -18.92
C LYS A 194 -11.68 -23.91 -18.85
N ILE A 195 -12.33 -23.45 -19.93
CA ILE A 195 -13.80 -23.40 -20.09
C ILE A 195 -14.41 -24.83 -20.06
N ARG A 196 -13.62 -25.89 -19.87
CA ARG A 196 -14.09 -27.30 -19.90
C ARG A 196 -15.02 -27.67 -18.74
N GLU A 197 -15.09 -26.91 -17.64
CA GLU A 197 -15.94 -27.27 -16.50
C GLU A 197 -17.35 -26.64 -16.55
N CYS A 198 -17.57 -25.56 -17.31
CA CYS A 198 -18.92 -24.98 -17.45
C CYS A 198 -19.83 -25.73 -18.46
N ALA A 199 -19.28 -26.51 -19.38
CA ALA A 199 -20.08 -27.22 -20.39
C ALA A 199 -20.73 -28.52 -19.86
N ALA A 200 -20.25 -29.05 -18.73
CA ALA A 200 -20.79 -30.30 -18.16
C ALA A 200 -22.08 -30.10 -17.35
N THR A 201 -22.40 -28.89 -16.93
CA THR A 201 -23.59 -28.60 -16.11
C THR A 201 -24.83 -28.18 -16.92
N VAL A 202 -24.68 -27.86 -18.19
CA VAL A 202 -25.81 -27.40 -19.03
C VAL A 202 -26.54 -28.57 -19.73
N ASN A 203 -25.95 -29.77 -19.79
CA ASN A 203 -26.55 -30.94 -20.40
C ASN A 203 -27.20 -31.96 -19.45
N ALA A 204 -27.44 -31.57 -18.21
CA ALA A 204 -28.05 -32.40 -17.16
C ALA A 204 -29.38 -31.84 -16.60
N SER A 205 -30.07 -31.01 -17.41
CA SER A 205 -31.44 -30.56 -17.09
C SER A 205 -32.40 -30.81 -18.23
#